data_6c83073e60d2200ff4d84003c85fd425
#
_entry.id   6c83073e60d2200ff4d84003c85fd425
#
_cell.length_a   1.000
_cell.length_b   1.000
_cell.length_c   1.000
_cell.angle_alpha   90.00
_cell.angle_beta   90.00
_cell.angle_gamma   90.00
#
_symmetry.space_group_name_H-M   'P 1'
#
loop_
_entity.id
_entity.type
_entity.pdbx_description
1 polymer ?
#
loop_
_entity_poly.entity_id
_entity_poly.type
_entity_poly.pdbx_seq_one_letter_code
_entity_poly.pdbx_strand_id
1 'polypeptide(L)'
;MKQFTLEEKNEVLENPFIHIHRKLDVLLNIGKLLMECGADTNRIIEEMLKSATFMGIPHNYLNIHISYTTIMVNLLHKERSITVFRKTPVHVPNMAMINAVSKLTWRAFERHYSLTTYEQLISRLDSTIPVYPDWIKGIACALGSAGLAFLYSGDMIAFIVTVICSLIGYFTRTLSVRLGCNEYVGIALGGFSAMVSAYGFYSHIEQASLVYVLVCCTLFMIPGVPLINSVIDTINNHILSGITRAIRTILIVGSMTLGMAMALYFSPMPAFSFVDIKPHVLSIEQIIGAFTAAASFAVLFNAPVRLLVSIGIGGVLCVFIRNLLAVEFGFSIAGATFVGAAIMSIIFVKVSTWLKTSSTIIIVPSAIALMPGILYYRFLFDILHINALSESGLLHMVQNGVTGILTIVSIAVGVAIPNVLAQKYLKARKERRIQQYLATRHINDGQ
;
A
#
# COMPACT_ATOMS: atom_id res chain seq x y z
N MET A 1 -12.81 -11.30 38.83
CA MET A 1 -12.84 -12.77 38.87
C MET A 1 -13.74 -13.26 37.74
N LYS A 2 -13.24 -13.54 36.54
CA LYS A 2 -13.95 -14.37 35.57
C LYS A 2 -13.23 -15.72 35.60
N GLN A 3 -13.87 -16.67 36.25
CA GLN A 3 -13.52 -18.06 36.20
C GLN A 3 -13.32 -18.46 34.74
N PHE A 4 -12.18 -19.09 34.44
CA PHE A 4 -12.13 -20.01 33.30
C PHE A 4 -13.39 -20.84 33.39
N THR A 5 -14.17 -20.89 32.32
CA THR A 5 -15.33 -21.78 32.31
C THR A 5 -14.81 -23.17 32.62
N LEU A 6 -15.61 -23.96 33.33
CA LEU A 6 -15.26 -25.35 33.69
C LEU A 6 -14.81 -26.14 32.45
N GLU A 7 -15.35 -25.80 31.26
CA GLU A 7 -14.95 -26.32 29.96
C GLU A 7 -13.51 -25.96 29.58
N GLU A 8 -13.08 -24.69 29.75
CA GLU A 8 -11.68 -24.29 29.45
C GLU A 8 -10.67 -24.95 30.42
N LYS A 9 -11.05 -25.18 31.67
CA LYS A 9 -10.23 -25.93 32.63
C LYS A 9 -10.13 -27.42 32.27
N ASN A 10 -11.22 -28.01 31.83
CA ASN A 10 -11.26 -29.41 31.41
C ASN A 10 -10.52 -29.64 30.09
N GLU A 11 -10.63 -28.74 29.09
CA GLU A 11 -9.87 -28.81 27.84
C GLU A 11 -8.35 -28.72 28.06
N VAL A 12 -7.90 -27.89 29.00
CA VAL A 12 -6.46 -27.76 29.35
C VAL A 12 -5.94 -29.00 30.08
N LEU A 13 -6.78 -29.65 30.86
CA LEU A 13 -6.42 -30.89 31.57
C LEU A 13 -6.42 -32.15 30.70
N GLU A 14 -7.30 -32.18 29.65
CA GLU A 14 -7.44 -33.35 28.79
C GLU A 14 -6.41 -33.44 27.66
N ASN A 15 -5.93 -32.30 27.10
CA ASN A 15 -4.87 -32.37 26.08
C ASN A 15 -4.15 -31.02 25.85
N PRO A 16 -2.98 -30.78 26.44
CA PRO A 16 -2.20 -29.56 26.29
C PRO A 16 -1.80 -29.27 24.82
N PHE A 17 -1.79 -30.30 23.95
CA PHE A 17 -1.53 -30.16 22.53
C PHE A 17 -2.66 -29.44 21.79
N ILE A 18 -3.92 -29.74 22.10
CA ILE A 18 -5.09 -29.11 21.46
C ILE A 18 -5.08 -27.61 21.76
N HIS A 19 -4.78 -27.23 22.98
CA HIS A 19 -4.72 -25.81 23.37
C HIS A 19 -3.61 -25.04 22.66
N ILE A 20 -2.45 -25.66 22.45
CA ILE A 20 -1.33 -25.06 21.70
C ILE A 20 -1.70 -24.91 20.21
N HIS A 21 -2.26 -25.93 19.58
CA HIS A 21 -2.72 -25.87 18.19
C HIS A 21 -3.75 -24.76 17.97
N ARG A 22 -4.71 -24.59 18.87
CA ARG A 22 -5.70 -23.52 18.82
C ARG A 22 -5.05 -22.13 18.86
N LYS A 23 -4.05 -21.91 19.73
CA LYS A 23 -3.29 -20.63 19.76
C LYS A 23 -2.52 -20.39 18.47
N LEU A 24 -1.90 -21.41 17.90
CA LEU A 24 -1.17 -21.32 16.63
C LEU A 24 -2.13 -21.03 15.46
N ASP A 25 -3.34 -21.60 15.45
CA ASP A 25 -4.35 -21.29 14.45
C ASP A 25 -4.83 -19.85 14.51
N VAL A 26 -5.01 -19.29 15.72
CA VAL A 26 -5.32 -17.86 15.88
C VAL A 26 -4.19 -16.98 15.33
N LEU A 27 -2.92 -17.33 15.61
CA LEU A 27 -1.77 -16.61 15.06
C LEU A 27 -1.74 -16.67 13.53
N LEU A 28 -1.96 -17.84 12.94
CA LEU A 28 -2.02 -18.00 11.49
C LEU A 28 -3.18 -17.23 10.86
N ASN A 29 -4.33 -17.15 11.53
CA ASN A 29 -5.47 -16.35 11.07
C ASN A 29 -5.14 -14.87 11.06
N ILE A 30 -4.49 -14.35 12.12
CA ILE A 30 -4.04 -12.95 12.18
C ILE A 30 -3.05 -12.65 11.07
N GLY A 31 -2.03 -13.50 10.91
CA GLY A 31 -1.05 -13.36 9.84
C GLY A 31 -1.69 -13.39 8.45
N LYS A 32 -2.63 -14.33 8.23
CA LYS A 32 -3.40 -14.43 6.98
C LYS A 32 -4.16 -13.14 6.68
N LEU A 33 -4.97 -12.65 7.62
CA LEU A 33 -5.74 -11.41 7.44
C LEU A 33 -4.84 -10.21 7.08
N LEU A 34 -3.72 -10.06 7.78
CA LEU A 34 -2.79 -8.96 7.52
C LEU A 34 -2.10 -9.08 6.17
N MET A 35 -1.74 -10.30 5.78
CA MET A 35 -1.07 -10.58 4.50
C MET A 35 -2.01 -10.38 3.31
N GLU A 36 -3.25 -10.87 3.40
CA GLU A 36 -4.30 -10.65 2.41
C GLU A 36 -4.61 -9.15 2.23
N CYS A 37 -4.48 -8.37 3.31
CA CYS A 37 -4.69 -6.93 3.29
C CYS A 37 -3.47 -6.11 2.85
N GLY A 38 -2.40 -6.76 2.40
CA GLY A 38 -1.23 -6.11 1.83
C GLY A 38 -0.33 -5.40 2.84
N ALA A 39 -0.32 -5.84 4.11
CA ALA A 39 0.64 -5.35 5.09
C ALA A 39 2.08 -5.73 4.71
N ASP A 40 3.06 -4.92 5.12
CA ASP A 40 4.48 -5.27 5.02
C ASP A 40 4.83 -6.42 5.98
N THR A 41 5.88 -7.17 5.64
CA THR A 41 6.26 -8.41 6.36
C THR A 41 6.61 -8.13 7.82
N ASN A 42 7.35 -7.07 8.12
CA ASN A 42 7.68 -6.70 9.49
C ASN A 42 6.45 -6.46 10.35
N ARG A 43 5.47 -5.77 9.78
CA ARG A 43 4.23 -5.47 10.48
C ARG A 43 3.44 -6.73 10.78
N ILE A 44 3.37 -7.69 9.84
CA ILE A 44 2.70 -8.96 10.08
C ILE A 44 3.35 -9.68 11.25
N ILE A 45 4.68 -9.78 11.26
CA ILE A 45 5.46 -10.41 12.33
C ILE A 45 5.21 -9.71 13.67
N GLU A 46 5.26 -8.37 13.72
CA GLU A 46 5.03 -7.61 14.95
C GLU A 46 3.63 -7.85 15.55
N GLU A 47 2.59 -7.85 14.71
CA GLU A 47 1.22 -8.08 15.20
C GLU A 47 1.02 -9.55 15.63
N MET A 48 1.62 -10.51 14.93
CA MET A 48 1.62 -11.91 15.35
C MET A 48 2.35 -12.11 16.69
N LEU A 49 3.51 -11.50 16.87
CA LEU A 49 4.26 -11.57 18.13
C LEU A 49 3.49 -10.93 19.30
N LYS A 50 2.84 -9.79 19.10
CA LYS A 50 1.97 -9.18 20.12
C LYS A 50 0.83 -10.11 20.51
N SER A 51 0.18 -10.72 19.51
CA SER A 51 -0.90 -11.66 19.76
C SER A 51 -0.42 -12.92 20.47
N ALA A 52 0.79 -13.41 20.14
CA ALA A 52 1.45 -14.51 20.84
C ALA A 52 1.67 -14.17 22.32
N THR A 53 2.21 -12.97 22.61
CA THR A 53 2.39 -12.47 23.99
C THR A 53 1.07 -12.41 24.74
N PHE A 54 0.01 -11.90 24.11
CA PHE A 54 -1.34 -11.87 24.68
C PHE A 54 -1.83 -13.27 25.07
N MET A 55 -1.56 -14.28 24.22
CA MET A 55 -1.93 -15.68 24.47
C MET A 55 -0.96 -16.44 25.37
N GLY A 56 0.06 -15.77 25.94
CA GLY A 56 1.03 -16.36 26.84
C GLY A 56 2.07 -17.24 26.14
N ILE A 57 2.36 -17.02 24.86
CA ILE A 57 3.43 -17.69 24.14
C ILE A 57 4.69 -16.81 24.19
N PRO A 58 5.80 -17.26 24.81
CA PRO A 58 7.03 -16.48 24.87
C PRO A 58 7.67 -16.34 23.49
N HIS A 59 8.19 -15.15 23.19
CA HIS A 59 8.80 -14.84 21.88
C HIS A 59 10.00 -15.74 21.57
N ASN A 60 10.78 -16.14 22.58
CA ASN A 60 12.00 -16.93 22.38
C ASN A 60 11.74 -18.33 21.85
N TYR A 61 10.53 -18.83 21.95
CA TYR A 61 10.13 -20.16 21.46
C TYR A 61 9.36 -20.12 20.16
N LEU A 62 9.09 -18.92 19.63
CA LEU A 62 8.26 -18.73 18.46
C LEU A 62 9.08 -18.21 17.28
N ASN A 63 9.19 -19.01 16.22
CA ASN A 63 9.81 -18.62 14.97
C ASN A 63 8.73 -18.41 13.92
N ILE A 64 8.67 -17.20 13.34
CA ILE A 64 7.71 -16.83 12.30
C ILE A 64 8.47 -16.60 11.01
N HIS A 65 8.11 -17.36 9.98
CA HIS A 65 8.63 -17.19 8.64
C HIS A 65 7.50 -16.82 7.69
N ILE A 66 7.67 -15.73 6.94
CA ILE A 66 6.69 -15.21 5.99
C ILE A 66 7.33 -15.14 4.61
N SER A 67 6.73 -15.85 3.67
CA SER A 67 6.93 -15.61 2.23
C SER A 67 5.71 -14.89 1.68
N TYR A 68 5.75 -14.48 0.42
CA TYR A 68 4.64 -13.69 -0.18
C TYR A 68 3.28 -14.43 -0.17
N THR A 69 3.26 -15.75 -0.23
CA THR A 69 2.02 -16.56 -0.30
C THR A 69 1.86 -17.53 0.85
N THR A 70 2.80 -17.57 1.80
CA THR A 70 2.78 -18.57 2.86
C THR A 70 3.30 -18.01 4.17
N ILE A 71 2.59 -18.31 5.24
CA ILE A 71 3.01 -18.03 6.61
C ILE A 71 3.33 -19.37 7.25
N MET A 72 4.49 -19.48 7.86
CA MET A 72 4.93 -20.63 8.64
C MET A 72 5.27 -20.18 10.05
N VAL A 73 4.75 -20.88 11.02
CA VAL A 73 5.00 -20.65 12.44
C VAL A 73 5.54 -21.93 13.04
N ASN A 74 6.70 -21.83 13.65
CA ASN A 74 7.32 -22.91 14.42
C ASN A 74 7.35 -22.54 15.89
N LEU A 75 6.82 -23.40 16.73
CA LEU A 75 6.85 -23.26 18.20
C LEU A 75 7.68 -24.38 18.79
N LEU A 76 8.74 -23.99 19.53
CA LEU A 76 9.52 -24.88 20.36
C LEU A 76 8.84 -25.00 21.73
N HIS A 77 8.30 -26.18 22.06
CA HIS A 77 7.70 -26.41 23.37
C HIS A 77 8.35 -27.61 24.03
N LYS A 78 9.11 -27.34 25.10
CA LYS A 78 9.97 -28.34 25.80
C LYS A 78 10.92 -28.98 24.77
N GLU A 79 10.87 -30.30 24.56
CA GLU A 79 11.71 -31.03 23.61
C GLU A 79 11.01 -31.26 22.23
N ARG A 80 9.84 -30.67 22.01
CA ARG A 80 9.07 -30.85 20.78
C ARG A 80 8.96 -29.57 19.98
N SER A 81 9.08 -29.71 18.66
CA SER A 81 8.89 -28.62 17.69
C SER A 81 7.58 -28.84 16.94
N ILE A 82 6.69 -27.85 16.99
CA ILE A 82 5.41 -27.86 16.28
C ILE A 82 5.50 -26.81 15.19
N THR A 83 5.38 -27.25 13.93
CA THR A 83 5.38 -26.36 12.78
C THR A 83 4.02 -26.39 12.11
N VAL A 84 3.42 -25.23 11.94
CA VAL A 84 2.15 -25.04 11.22
C VAL A 84 2.32 -24.00 10.13
N PHE A 85 1.60 -24.16 9.03
CA PHE A 85 1.66 -23.20 7.91
C PHE A 85 0.27 -22.93 7.32
N ARG A 86 0.14 -21.77 6.64
CA ARG A 86 -1.08 -21.38 5.95
C ARG A 86 -0.76 -20.66 4.65
N LYS A 87 -1.44 -21.04 3.56
CA LYS A 87 -1.35 -20.35 2.28
C LYS A 87 -2.28 -19.14 2.22
N THR A 88 -1.84 -18.09 1.54
CA THR A 88 -2.55 -16.83 1.36
C THR A 88 -2.48 -16.41 -0.11
N PRO A 89 -3.44 -16.80 -0.94
CA PRO A 89 -3.34 -16.65 -2.40
C PRO A 89 -3.64 -15.23 -2.90
N VAL A 90 -4.40 -14.42 -2.16
CA VAL A 90 -4.92 -13.13 -2.63
C VAL A 90 -4.40 -11.99 -1.76
N HIS A 91 -3.99 -10.88 -2.40
CA HIS A 91 -3.52 -9.69 -1.72
C HIS A 91 -4.23 -8.46 -2.29
N VAL A 92 -5.19 -7.93 -1.55
CA VAL A 92 -5.90 -6.69 -1.86
C VAL A 92 -5.68 -5.69 -0.72
N PRO A 93 -5.06 -4.53 -0.97
CA PRO A 93 -4.80 -3.56 0.09
C PRO A 93 -6.08 -3.19 0.85
N ASN A 94 -6.07 -3.41 2.17
CA ASN A 94 -7.19 -3.06 3.06
C ASN A 94 -6.65 -2.46 4.38
N MET A 95 -6.46 -1.15 4.38
CA MET A 95 -5.91 -0.42 5.51
C MET A 95 -6.85 -0.40 6.73
N ALA A 96 -8.18 -0.48 6.51
CA ALA A 96 -9.16 -0.56 7.58
C ALA A 96 -9.00 -1.86 8.37
N MET A 97 -8.81 -2.99 7.68
CA MET A 97 -8.58 -4.30 8.29
C MET A 97 -7.27 -4.32 9.09
N ILE A 98 -6.18 -3.83 8.51
CA ILE A 98 -4.89 -3.74 9.20
C ILE A 98 -5.03 -2.94 10.51
N ASN A 99 -5.77 -1.82 10.48
CA ASN A 99 -6.05 -1.03 11.67
C ASN A 99 -6.93 -1.76 12.69
N ALA A 100 -7.92 -2.51 12.21
CA ALA A 100 -8.85 -3.24 13.06
C ALA A 100 -8.16 -4.38 13.83
N VAL A 101 -7.31 -5.16 13.16
CA VAL A 101 -6.51 -6.22 13.79
C VAL A 101 -5.63 -5.63 14.89
N SER A 102 -4.87 -4.57 14.59
CA SER A 102 -3.99 -3.93 15.58
C SER A 102 -4.78 -3.39 16.79
N LYS A 103 -5.93 -2.74 16.55
CA LYS A 103 -6.79 -2.23 17.63
C LYS A 103 -7.42 -3.34 18.46
N LEU A 104 -7.81 -4.44 17.82
CA LEU A 104 -8.41 -5.58 18.53
C LEU A 104 -7.38 -6.21 19.47
N THR A 105 -6.15 -6.42 19.01
CA THR A 105 -5.06 -6.95 19.86
C THR A 105 -4.80 -6.05 21.07
N TRP A 106 -4.75 -4.72 20.90
CA TRP A 106 -4.62 -3.80 22.03
C TRP A 106 -5.80 -3.86 23.01
N ARG A 107 -7.04 -3.91 22.49
CA ARG A 107 -8.24 -4.07 23.34
C ARG A 107 -8.24 -5.39 24.10
N ALA A 108 -7.71 -6.46 23.50
CA ALA A 108 -7.60 -7.74 24.16
C ALA A 108 -6.71 -7.66 25.41
N PHE A 109 -5.57 -6.93 25.33
CA PHE A 109 -4.75 -6.64 26.49
C PHE A 109 -5.48 -5.76 27.52
N GLU A 110 -6.12 -4.67 27.08
CA GLU A 110 -6.78 -3.69 27.98
C GLU A 110 -8.00 -4.28 28.71
N ARG A 111 -8.73 -5.19 28.05
CA ARG A 111 -9.96 -5.77 28.58
C ARG A 111 -9.83 -7.21 29.06
N HIS A 112 -8.60 -7.74 29.08
CA HIS A 112 -8.32 -9.11 29.51
C HIS A 112 -9.24 -10.15 28.86
N TYR A 113 -9.36 -10.12 27.51
CA TYR A 113 -10.19 -11.08 26.79
C TYR A 113 -9.74 -12.53 27.02
N SER A 114 -10.70 -13.46 27.07
CA SER A 114 -10.38 -14.89 27.00
C SER A 114 -9.89 -15.25 25.59
N LEU A 115 -9.18 -16.37 25.45
CA LEU A 115 -8.73 -16.88 24.15
C LEU A 115 -9.92 -17.08 23.20
N THR A 116 -11.00 -17.66 23.70
CA THR A 116 -12.24 -17.91 22.93
C THR A 116 -12.86 -16.62 22.40
N THR A 117 -12.97 -15.58 23.25
CA THR A 117 -13.48 -14.29 22.86
C THR A 117 -12.59 -13.64 21.79
N TYR A 118 -11.25 -13.72 21.97
CA TYR A 118 -10.30 -13.15 21.02
C TYR A 118 -10.37 -13.82 19.65
N GLU A 119 -10.40 -15.17 19.63
CA GLU A 119 -10.57 -15.99 18.41
C GLU A 119 -11.86 -15.65 17.67
N GLN A 120 -12.98 -15.58 18.38
CA GLN A 120 -14.29 -15.20 17.80
C GLN A 120 -14.29 -13.79 17.22
N LEU A 121 -13.64 -12.84 17.88
CA LEU A 121 -13.55 -11.48 17.38
C LEU A 121 -12.62 -11.37 16.16
N ILE A 122 -11.48 -12.10 16.13
CA ILE A 122 -10.60 -12.16 14.96
C ILE A 122 -11.34 -12.78 13.76
N SER A 123 -12.04 -13.89 13.95
CA SER A 123 -12.76 -14.58 12.86
C SER A 123 -13.91 -13.74 12.28
N ARG A 124 -14.50 -12.85 13.07
CA ARG A 124 -15.58 -11.95 12.64
C ARG A 124 -15.09 -10.67 11.96
N LEU A 125 -13.79 -10.33 12.04
CA LEU A 125 -13.28 -9.10 11.44
C LEU A 125 -13.57 -9.02 9.95
N ASP A 126 -13.41 -10.13 9.22
CA ASP A 126 -13.61 -10.17 7.77
C ASP A 126 -15.04 -9.77 7.35
N SER A 127 -16.04 -10.17 8.14
CA SER A 127 -17.44 -9.81 7.90
C SER A 127 -17.85 -8.45 8.48
N THR A 128 -17.06 -7.90 9.41
CA THR A 128 -17.44 -6.69 10.17
C THR A 128 -16.82 -5.42 9.60
N ILE A 129 -15.65 -5.53 8.95
CA ILE A 129 -14.97 -4.35 8.42
C ILE A 129 -15.56 -3.98 7.06
N PRO A 130 -16.17 -2.78 6.94
CA PRO A 130 -16.78 -2.36 5.69
C PRO A 130 -15.72 -2.14 4.60
N VAL A 131 -16.03 -2.57 3.39
CA VAL A 131 -15.24 -2.32 2.19
C VAL A 131 -16.02 -1.35 1.32
N TYR A 132 -15.34 -0.34 0.77
CA TYR A 132 -15.99 0.56 -0.18
C TYR A 132 -16.54 -0.21 -1.38
N PRO A 133 -17.78 0.05 -1.81
CA PRO A 133 -18.35 -0.58 -3.00
C PRO A 133 -17.59 -0.18 -4.25
N ASP A 134 -17.67 -1.01 -5.30
CA ASP A 134 -16.87 -0.82 -6.51
C ASP A 134 -17.13 0.51 -7.22
N TRP A 135 -18.34 1.06 -7.15
CA TRP A 135 -18.65 2.35 -7.74
C TRP A 135 -17.92 3.51 -7.02
N ILE A 136 -17.80 3.47 -5.68
CA ILE A 136 -17.01 4.46 -4.92
C ILE A 136 -15.52 4.31 -5.26
N LYS A 137 -15.01 3.08 -5.36
CA LYS A 137 -13.63 2.83 -5.79
C LYS A 137 -13.38 3.34 -7.20
N GLY A 138 -14.35 3.17 -8.12
CA GLY A 138 -14.27 3.71 -9.48
C GLY A 138 -14.16 5.24 -9.51
N ILE A 139 -15.02 5.93 -8.74
CA ILE A 139 -14.95 7.40 -8.62
C ILE A 139 -13.60 7.81 -7.98
N ALA A 140 -13.17 7.13 -6.94
CA ALA A 140 -11.89 7.41 -6.30
C ALA A 140 -10.71 7.18 -7.27
N CYS A 141 -10.72 6.10 -8.05
CA CYS A 141 -9.73 5.88 -9.12
C CYS A 141 -9.64 7.06 -10.08
N ALA A 142 -10.80 7.49 -10.56
CA ALA A 142 -10.90 8.56 -11.53
C ALA A 142 -10.42 9.91 -10.96
N LEU A 143 -10.85 10.25 -9.76
CA LEU A 143 -10.41 11.46 -9.07
C LEU A 143 -8.90 11.41 -8.73
N GLY A 144 -8.38 10.24 -8.35
CA GLY A 144 -6.96 10.05 -8.08
C GLY A 144 -6.10 10.29 -9.33
N SER A 145 -6.50 9.72 -10.46
CA SER A 145 -5.85 9.94 -11.75
C SER A 145 -5.94 11.40 -12.21
N ALA A 146 -7.10 12.03 -12.07
CA ALA A 146 -7.30 13.43 -12.41
C ALA A 146 -6.49 14.36 -11.50
N GLY A 147 -6.35 14.04 -10.21
CA GLY A 147 -5.45 14.73 -9.29
C GLY A 147 -3.99 14.68 -9.74
N LEU A 148 -3.54 13.53 -10.28
CA LEU A 148 -2.21 13.42 -10.88
C LEU A 148 -2.08 14.29 -12.16
N ALA A 149 -3.15 14.44 -12.97
CA ALA A 149 -3.12 15.34 -14.12
C ALA A 149 -2.87 16.80 -13.69
N PHE A 150 -3.48 17.26 -12.61
CA PHE A 150 -3.20 18.58 -12.03
C PHE A 150 -1.75 18.71 -11.53
N LEU A 151 -1.18 17.65 -10.93
CA LEU A 151 0.21 17.64 -10.50
C LEU A 151 1.20 17.80 -11.68
N TYR A 152 0.79 17.41 -12.88
CA TYR A 152 1.58 17.53 -14.10
C TYR A 152 1.22 18.75 -14.95
N SER A 153 0.58 19.75 -14.34
CA SER A 153 0.19 20.99 -15.00
C SER A 153 -0.95 20.86 -16.02
N GLY A 154 -1.79 19.84 -15.89
CA GLY A 154 -3.06 19.74 -16.60
C GLY A 154 -4.04 20.82 -16.12
N ASP A 155 -4.89 21.30 -17.01
CA ASP A 155 -5.97 22.24 -16.72
C ASP A 155 -7.27 21.53 -16.28
N MET A 156 -8.34 22.30 -16.03
CA MET A 156 -9.64 21.76 -15.62
C MET A 156 -10.26 20.83 -16.67
N ILE A 157 -10.00 21.07 -17.96
CA ILE A 157 -10.50 20.20 -19.05
C ILE A 157 -9.77 18.87 -19.01
N ALA A 158 -8.44 18.89 -18.88
CA ALA A 158 -7.64 17.68 -18.69
C ALA A 158 -8.08 16.89 -17.44
N PHE A 159 -8.41 17.59 -16.34
CA PHE A 159 -8.94 16.97 -15.13
C PHE A 159 -10.25 16.21 -15.42
N ILE A 160 -11.25 16.88 -16.02
CA ILE A 160 -12.57 16.28 -16.30
C ILE A 160 -12.43 15.10 -17.27
N VAL A 161 -11.67 15.27 -18.35
CA VAL A 161 -11.47 14.20 -19.33
C VAL A 161 -10.73 13.02 -18.72
N THR A 162 -9.75 13.25 -17.84
CA THR A 162 -9.07 12.17 -17.09
C THR A 162 -10.05 11.40 -16.22
N VAL A 163 -11.00 12.08 -15.54
CA VAL A 163 -12.04 11.41 -14.76
C VAL A 163 -12.83 10.44 -15.64
N ILE A 164 -13.31 10.89 -16.80
CA ILE A 164 -14.13 10.07 -17.70
C ILE A 164 -13.34 8.86 -18.20
N CYS A 165 -12.14 9.07 -18.71
CA CYS A 165 -11.32 8.01 -19.29
C CYS A 165 -10.88 6.98 -18.24
N SER A 166 -10.54 7.43 -17.02
CA SER A 166 -10.18 6.54 -15.91
C SER A 166 -11.36 5.71 -15.43
N LEU A 167 -12.58 6.27 -15.41
CA LEU A 167 -13.80 5.51 -15.11
C LEU A 167 -14.03 4.39 -16.12
N ILE A 168 -13.90 4.68 -17.41
CA ILE A 168 -14.02 3.67 -18.48
C ILE A 168 -13.01 2.56 -18.26
N GLY A 169 -11.73 2.90 -18.03
CA GLY A 169 -10.67 1.93 -17.78
C GLY A 169 -10.91 1.09 -16.53
N TYR A 170 -11.34 1.71 -15.42
CA TYR A 170 -11.63 1.02 -14.17
C TYR A 170 -12.78 0.01 -14.32
N PHE A 171 -13.88 0.41 -14.92
CA PHE A 171 -15.03 -0.47 -15.11
C PHE A 171 -14.74 -1.58 -16.12
N THR A 172 -13.99 -1.32 -17.19
CA THR A 172 -13.54 -2.35 -18.14
C THR A 172 -12.68 -3.40 -17.43
N ARG A 173 -11.69 -2.98 -16.65
CA ARG A 173 -10.87 -3.87 -15.83
C ARG A 173 -11.73 -4.71 -14.88
N THR A 174 -12.61 -4.05 -14.13
CA THR A 174 -13.44 -4.72 -13.12
C THR A 174 -14.41 -5.72 -13.77
N LEU A 175 -15.02 -5.36 -14.89
CA LEU A 175 -15.90 -6.25 -15.64
C LEU A 175 -15.16 -7.45 -16.20
N SER A 176 -13.98 -7.24 -16.80
CA SER A 176 -13.15 -8.33 -17.33
C SER A 176 -12.79 -9.37 -16.27
N VAL A 177 -12.39 -8.91 -15.07
CA VAL A 177 -12.07 -9.81 -13.97
C VAL A 177 -13.34 -10.54 -13.46
N ARG A 178 -14.49 -9.87 -13.39
CA ARG A 178 -15.76 -10.51 -13.02
C ARG A 178 -16.23 -11.56 -14.04
N LEU A 179 -15.90 -11.37 -15.32
CA LEU A 179 -16.16 -12.36 -16.38
C LEU A 179 -15.18 -13.54 -16.38
N GLY A 180 -14.26 -13.61 -15.40
CA GLY A 180 -13.32 -14.72 -15.23
C GLY A 180 -11.98 -14.52 -15.95
N CYS A 181 -11.70 -13.38 -16.52
CA CYS A 181 -10.37 -13.10 -17.07
C CYS A 181 -9.33 -13.01 -15.96
N ASN A 182 -8.09 -13.39 -16.29
CA ASN A 182 -6.95 -13.22 -15.41
C ASN A 182 -6.77 -11.72 -15.07
N GLU A 183 -6.29 -11.42 -13.84
CA GLU A 183 -6.04 -10.05 -13.36
C GLU A 183 -5.19 -9.23 -14.34
N TYR A 184 -4.14 -9.81 -14.91
CA TYR A 184 -3.24 -9.14 -15.86
C TYR A 184 -3.92 -8.79 -17.19
N VAL A 185 -4.78 -9.69 -17.69
CA VAL A 185 -5.60 -9.42 -18.89
C VAL A 185 -6.59 -8.29 -18.59
N GLY A 186 -7.24 -8.31 -17.43
CA GLY A 186 -8.15 -7.25 -17.02
C GLY A 186 -7.45 -5.88 -16.93
N ILE A 187 -6.21 -5.83 -16.45
CA ILE A 187 -5.38 -4.61 -16.41
C ILE A 187 -5.05 -4.14 -17.83
N ALA A 188 -4.65 -5.04 -18.73
CA ALA A 188 -4.35 -4.67 -20.11
C ALA A 188 -5.58 -4.11 -20.84
N LEU A 189 -6.75 -4.74 -20.70
CA LEU A 189 -8.00 -4.27 -21.28
C LEU A 189 -8.45 -2.92 -20.70
N GLY A 190 -8.27 -2.74 -19.38
CA GLY A 190 -8.55 -1.48 -18.73
C GLY A 190 -7.64 -0.34 -19.22
N GLY A 191 -6.32 -0.61 -19.36
CA GLY A 191 -5.37 0.33 -19.94
C GLY A 191 -5.67 0.68 -21.39
N PHE A 192 -6.00 -0.32 -22.19
CA PHE A 192 -6.42 -0.14 -23.58
C PHE A 192 -7.65 0.76 -23.70
N SER A 193 -8.73 0.45 -22.97
CA SER A 193 -9.98 1.20 -23.04
C SER A 193 -9.85 2.64 -22.53
N ALA A 194 -9.09 2.86 -21.45
CA ALA A 194 -8.80 4.20 -20.93
C ALA A 194 -8.06 5.04 -21.98
N MET A 195 -7.04 4.46 -22.62
CA MET A 195 -6.19 5.14 -23.58
C MET A 195 -6.92 5.45 -24.88
N VAL A 196 -7.72 4.50 -25.43
CA VAL A 196 -8.54 4.73 -26.62
C VAL A 196 -9.55 5.85 -26.39
N SER A 197 -10.21 5.86 -25.23
CA SER A 197 -11.14 6.95 -24.90
C SER A 197 -10.42 8.30 -24.75
N ALA A 198 -9.22 8.32 -24.14
CA ALA A 198 -8.41 9.53 -24.03
C ALA A 198 -7.99 10.07 -25.40
N TYR A 199 -7.60 9.18 -26.32
CA TYR A 199 -7.29 9.56 -27.69
C TYR A 199 -8.51 10.11 -28.41
N GLY A 200 -9.71 9.54 -28.23
CA GLY A 200 -10.95 10.06 -28.78
C GLY A 200 -11.18 11.52 -28.40
N PHE A 201 -10.97 11.88 -27.13
CA PHE A 201 -11.06 13.28 -26.71
C PHE A 201 -9.94 14.15 -27.30
N TYR A 202 -8.68 13.65 -27.29
CA TYR A 202 -7.52 14.35 -27.81
C TYR A 202 -7.69 14.70 -29.31
N SER A 203 -8.25 13.79 -30.12
CA SER A 203 -8.43 13.99 -31.57
C SER A 203 -9.55 14.96 -31.94
N HIS A 204 -10.49 15.23 -31.01
CA HIS A 204 -11.65 16.10 -31.29
C HIS A 204 -11.57 17.46 -30.58
N ILE A 205 -10.72 17.60 -29.59
CA ILE A 205 -10.57 18.83 -28.81
C ILE A 205 -9.12 19.33 -28.96
N GLU A 206 -8.96 20.45 -29.65
CA GLU A 206 -7.66 21.09 -29.90
C GLU A 206 -7.16 21.77 -28.62
N GLN A 207 -6.66 20.98 -27.67
CA GLN A 207 -6.11 21.50 -26.39
C GLN A 207 -4.85 20.77 -26.00
N ALA A 208 -3.74 21.50 -25.85
CA ALA A 208 -2.42 20.94 -25.57
C ALA A 208 -2.37 20.18 -24.22
N SER A 209 -3.19 20.56 -23.24
CA SER A 209 -3.28 19.92 -21.93
C SER A 209 -3.83 18.48 -21.97
N LEU A 210 -4.54 18.09 -23.04
CA LEU A 210 -5.06 16.73 -23.19
C LEU A 210 -3.97 15.66 -23.36
N VAL A 211 -2.74 16.06 -23.66
CA VAL A 211 -1.57 15.16 -23.62
C VAL A 211 -1.37 14.56 -22.23
N TYR A 212 -1.64 15.32 -21.17
CA TYR A 212 -1.54 14.79 -19.79
C TYR A 212 -2.61 13.73 -19.49
N VAL A 213 -3.78 13.81 -20.14
CA VAL A 213 -4.85 12.80 -19.98
C VAL A 213 -4.38 11.44 -20.44
N LEU A 214 -3.70 11.37 -21.60
CA LEU A 214 -3.21 10.12 -22.18
C LEU A 214 -2.30 9.35 -21.22
N VAL A 215 -1.55 10.07 -20.40
CA VAL A 215 -0.68 9.47 -19.39
C VAL A 215 -1.46 9.15 -18.13
N CYS A 216 -2.23 10.12 -17.61
CA CYS A 216 -2.81 10.04 -16.29
C CYS A 216 -4.01 9.09 -16.21
N CYS A 217 -4.76 8.88 -17.30
CA CYS A 217 -5.97 8.05 -17.30
C CYS A 217 -5.73 6.59 -16.89
N THR A 218 -4.50 6.09 -16.95
CA THR A 218 -4.14 4.72 -16.58
C THR A 218 -3.39 4.61 -15.26
N LEU A 219 -2.92 5.73 -14.67
CA LEU A 219 -2.04 5.72 -13.49
C LEU A 219 -2.68 5.11 -12.23
N PHE A 220 -4.01 5.03 -12.15
CA PHE A 220 -4.69 4.34 -11.06
C PHE A 220 -4.38 2.84 -10.98
N MET A 221 -3.86 2.24 -12.04
CA MET A 221 -3.49 0.83 -12.07
C MET A 221 -2.11 0.56 -11.48
N ILE A 222 -1.30 1.59 -11.28
CA ILE A 222 0.05 1.42 -10.73
C ILE A 222 -0.06 0.88 -9.29
N PRO A 223 0.55 -0.27 -8.99
CA PRO A 223 0.44 -0.93 -7.70
C PRO A 223 1.35 -0.27 -6.65
N GLY A 224 1.02 0.95 -6.21
CA GLY A 224 1.86 1.76 -5.33
C GLY A 224 2.18 1.10 -3.99
N VAL A 225 1.20 0.45 -3.33
CA VAL A 225 1.43 -0.24 -2.05
C VAL A 225 2.38 -1.44 -2.20
N PRO A 226 2.18 -2.38 -3.14
CA PRO A 226 3.13 -3.45 -3.37
C PRO A 226 4.54 -2.96 -3.71
N LEU A 227 4.64 -1.87 -4.46
CA LEU A 227 5.91 -1.28 -4.87
C LEU A 227 6.70 -0.72 -3.67
N ILE A 228 6.06 0.08 -2.83
CA ILE A 228 6.67 0.62 -1.60
C ILE A 228 7.02 -0.52 -0.65
N ASN A 229 6.12 -1.47 -0.45
CA ASN A 229 6.35 -2.60 0.45
C ASN A 229 7.46 -3.53 -0.06
N SER A 230 7.69 -3.65 -1.38
CA SER A 230 8.79 -4.45 -1.90
C SER A 230 10.15 -3.93 -1.43
N VAL A 231 10.32 -2.62 -1.44
CA VAL A 231 11.56 -1.96 -0.97
C VAL A 231 11.65 -2.02 0.57
N ILE A 232 10.53 -1.77 1.28
CA ILE A 232 10.49 -1.85 2.75
C ILE A 232 10.86 -3.26 3.21
N ASP A 233 10.28 -4.30 2.61
CA ASP A 233 10.58 -5.70 2.95
C ASP A 233 12.05 -6.03 2.68
N THR A 234 12.60 -5.57 1.55
CA THR A 234 14.03 -5.79 1.20
C THR A 234 14.97 -5.11 2.20
N ILE A 235 14.70 -3.84 2.57
CA ILE A 235 15.48 -3.10 3.57
C ILE A 235 15.43 -3.78 4.94
N ASN A 236 14.30 -4.36 5.31
CA ASN A 236 14.10 -5.09 6.56
C ASN A 236 14.56 -6.55 6.49
N ASN A 237 15.34 -6.92 5.48
CA ASN A 237 15.92 -8.25 5.30
C ASN A 237 14.90 -9.38 4.99
N HIS A 238 13.69 -9.02 4.56
CA HIS A 238 12.69 -9.96 4.06
C HIS A 238 12.78 -10.07 2.53
N ILE A 239 13.97 -10.46 2.03
CA ILE A 239 14.34 -10.38 0.61
C ILE A 239 13.36 -11.15 -0.28
N LEU A 240 12.96 -12.37 0.09
CA LEU A 240 12.03 -13.18 -0.71
C LEU A 240 10.67 -12.50 -0.89
N SER A 241 10.11 -11.95 0.17
CA SER A 241 8.85 -11.20 0.11
C SER A 241 9.01 -9.94 -0.74
N GLY A 242 10.12 -9.20 -0.56
CA GLY A 242 10.43 -8.00 -1.32
C GLY A 242 10.54 -8.26 -2.82
N ILE A 243 11.35 -9.24 -3.23
CA ILE A 243 11.52 -9.62 -4.64
C ILE A 243 10.20 -10.09 -5.27
N THR A 244 9.43 -10.92 -4.58
CA THR A 244 8.16 -11.42 -5.11
C THR A 244 7.16 -10.29 -5.33
N ARG A 245 7.09 -9.31 -4.41
CA ARG A 245 6.28 -8.08 -4.59
C ARG A 245 6.76 -7.24 -5.76
N ALA A 246 8.08 -7.10 -5.94
CA ALA A 246 8.67 -6.37 -7.07
C ALA A 246 8.31 -7.02 -8.40
N ILE A 247 8.47 -8.34 -8.53
CA ILE A 247 8.13 -9.10 -9.75
C ILE A 247 6.63 -8.94 -10.07
N ARG A 248 5.74 -9.09 -9.08
CA ARG A 248 4.30 -8.89 -9.29
C ARG A 248 4.00 -7.48 -9.77
N THR A 249 4.66 -6.48 -9.20
CA THR A 249 4.53 -5.08 -9.63
C THR A 249 4.95 -4.89 -11.08
N ILE A 250 6.08 -5.49 -11.49
CA ILE A 250 6.56 -5.44 -12.88
C ILE A 250 5.55 -6.08 -13.83
N LEU A 251 4.95 -7.22 -13.46
CA LEU A 251 3.92 -7.88 -14.27
C LEU A 251 2.65 -7.01 -14.42
N ILE A 252 2.20 -6.34 -13.36
CA ILE A 252 1.05 -5.42 -13.40
C ILE A 252 1.35 -4.24 -14.33
N VAL A 253 2.51 -3.60 -14.15
CA VAL A 253 2.92 -2.45 -14.97
C VAL A 253 3.14 -2.87 -16.41
N GLY A 254 3.76 -4.02 -16.66
CA GLY A 254 3.92 -4.58 -18.01
C GLY A 254 2.59 -4.86 -18.71
N SER A 255 1.62 -5.43 -17.99
CA SER A 255 0.27 -5.67 -18.54
C SER A 255 -0.46 -4.37 -18.88
N MET A 256 -0.35 -3.36 -18.01
CA MET A 256 -0.89 -2.02 -18.27
C MET A 256 -0.25 -1.44 -19.53
N THR A 257 1.07 -1.52 -19.65
CA THR A 257 1.82 -1.00 -20.81
C THR A 257 1.43 -1.71 -22.10
N LEU A 258 1.24 -3.03 -22.08
CA LEU A 258 0.77 -3.77 -23.26
C LEU A 258 -0.61 -3.27 -23.73
N GLY A 259 -1.54 -3.05 -22.78
CA GLY A 259 -2.84 -2.48 -23.14
C GLY A 259 -2.73 -1.09 -23.75
N MET A 260 -1.89 -0.24 -23.18
CA MET A 260 -1.61 1.10 -23.72
C MET A 260 -0.93 1.04 -25.09
N ALA A 261 0.02 0.15 -25.29
CA ALA A 261 0.71 -0.06 -26.57
C ALA A 261 -0.25 -0.50 -27.68
N MET A 262 -1.17 -1.41 -27.37
CA MET A 262 -2.23 -1.80 -28.32
C MET A 262 -3.11 -0.60 -28.69
N ALA A 263 -3.46 0.24 -27.74
CA ALA A 263 -4.23 1.45 -28.01
C ALA A 263 -3.47 2.41 -28.95
N LEU A 264 -2.17 2.59 -28.72
CA LEU A 264 -1.29 3.42 -29.55
C LEU A 264 -1.17 2.91 -30.99
N TYR A 265 -1.15 1.59 -31.17
CA TYR A 265 -1.12 0.99 -32.50
C TYR A 265 -2.34 1.34 -33.35
N PHE A 266 -3.52 1.42 -32.72
CA PHE A 266 -4.77 1.78 -33.40
C PHE A 266 -5.01 3.30 -33.46
N SER A 267 -4.23 4.09 -32.73
CA SER A 267 -4.44 5.53 -32.57
C SER A 267 -3.13 6.27 -32.81
N PRO A 268 -2.95 6.94 -33.96
CA PRO A 268 -1.71 7.67 -34.25
C PRO A 268 -1.59 8.88 -33.31
N MET A 269 -0.77 8.74 -32.28
CA MET A 269 -0.54 9.78 -31.28
C MET A 269 0.77 10.49 -31.49
N PRO A 270 0.86 11.79 -31.11
CA PRO A 270 2.14 12.49 -31.11
C PRO A 270 3.14 11.85 -30.15
N ALA A 271 4.41 11.88 -30.52
CA ALA A 271 5.49 11.37 -29.67
C ALA A 271 5.51 12.12 -28.34
N PHE A 272 5.42 11.38 -27.23
CA PHE A 272 5.38 11.91 -25.86
C PHE A 272 6.71 12.46 -25.34
N SER A 273 7.77 12.35 -26.12
CA SER A 273 9.11 12.84 -25.77
C SER A 273 9.18 14.37 -25.53
N PHE A 274 8.17 15.10 -25.99
CA PHE A 274 8.15 16.58 -25.94
C PHE A 274 7.38 17.17 -24.75
N VAL A 275 6.76 16.36 -23.87
CA VAL A 275 6.06 16.91 -22.71
C VAL A 275 7.08 17.28 -21.63
N ASP A 276 7.53 18.51 -21.64
CA ASP A 276 8.47 19.04 -20.63
C ASP A 276 7.69 19.28 -19.32
N ILE A 277 7.92 18.41 -18.34
CA ILE A 277 7.33 18.55 -17.02
C ILE A 277 8.32 19.31 -16.15
N LYS A 278 8.16 20.62 -16.12
CA LYS A 278 8.91 21.44 -15.15
C LYS A 278 8.18 21.41 -13.81
N PRO A 279 8.85 21.02 -12.74
CA PRO A 279 8.28 21.18 -11.42
C PRO A 279 8.09 22.68 -11.18
N HIS A 280 6.88 23.09 -10.80
CA HIS A 280 6.59 24.44 -10.36
C HIS A 280 6.50 24.48 -8.84
N VAL A 281 6.89 25.60 -8.24
CA VAL A 281 6.58 25.88 -6.84
C VAL A 281 5.05 25.97 -6.72
N LEU A 282 4.49 25.25 -5.84
CA LEU A 282 3.10 24.89 -5.62
C LEU A 282 2.05 25.89 -6.17
N SER A 283 1.34 25.51 -7.21
CA SER A 283 0.12 26.19 -7.65
C SER A 283 -1.13 25.66 -6.89
N ILE A 284 -2.26 26.37 -6.96
CA ILE A 284 -3.51 25.93 -6.34
C ILE A 284 -3.94 24.58 -6.93
N GLU A 285 -3.78 24.41 -8.23
CA GLU A 285 -4.10 23.15 -8.95
C GLU A 285 -3.25 21.98 -8.40
N GLN A 286 -1.99 22.21 -8.12
CA GLN A 286 -1.10 21.20 -7.56
C GLN A 286 -1.48 20.84 -6.11
N ILE A 287 -1.94 21.79 -5.30
CA ILE A 287 -2.46 21.53 -3.96
C ILE A 287 -3.69 20.63 -4.05
N ILE A 288 -4.65 21.02 -4.88
CA ILE A 288 -5.87 20.24 -5.11
C ILE A 288 -5.50 18.86 -5.67
N GLY A 289 -4.59 18.81 -6.65
CA GLY A 289 -4.12 17.57 -7.27
C GLY A 289 -3.47 16.61 -6.28
N ALA A 290 -2.56 17.09 -5.45
CA ALA A 290 -1.88 16.28 -4.44
C ALA A 290 -2.86 15.76 -3.37
N PHE A 291 -3.78 16.62 -2.93
CA PHE A 291 -4.80 16.25 -1.94
C PHE A 291 -5.74 15.18 -2.50
N THR A 292 -6.30 15.44 -3.69
CA THR A 292 -7.25 14.51 -4.33
C THR A 292 -6.58 13.19 -4.70
N ALA A 293 -5.36 13.19 -5.23
CA ALA A 293 -4.62 11.97 -5.52
C ALA A 293 -4.42 11.13 -4.26
N ALA A 294 -3.82 11.69 -3.19
CA ALA A 294 -3.55 10.95 -1.97
C ALA A 294 -4.84 10.43 -1.29
N ALA A 295 -5.87 11.26 -1.15
CA ALA A 295 -7.13 10.89 -0.53
C ALA A 295 -7.89 9.81 -1.35
N SER A 296 -7.88 9.92 -2.66
CA SER A 296 -8.55 8.97 -3.56
C SER A 296 -7.85 7.61 -3.57
N PHE A 297 -6.53 7.57 -3.64
CA PHE A 297 -5.79 6.31 -3.50
C PHE A 297 -5.98 5.68 -2.11
N ALA A 298 -6.16 6.49 -1.05
CA ALA A 298 -6.52 5.96 0.26
C ALA A 298 -7.88 5.24 0.26
N VAL A 299 -8.87 5.73 -0.49
CA VAL A 299 -10.16 5.04 -0.68
C VAL A 299 -9.96 3.71 -1.39
N LEU A 300 -9.10 3.65 -2.43
CA LEU A 300 -8.74 2.39 -3.13
C LEU A 300 -8.12 1.35 -2.20
N PHE A 301 -7.34 1.81 -1.22
CA PHE A 301 -6.74 0.93 -0.21
C PHE A 301 -7.65 0.70 1.00
N ASN A 302 -8.93 1.02 0.86
CA ASN A 302 -9.92 0.86 1.92
C ASN A 302 -9.49 1.51 3.25
N ALA A 303 -8.90 2.71 3.19
CA ALA A 303 -8.56 3.47 4.39
C ALA A 303 -9.83 3.99 5.10
N PRO A 304 -9.85 4.06 6.44
CA PRO A 304 -10.98 4.62 7.16
C PRO A 304 -11.27 6.08 6.77
N VAL A 305 -12.54 6.43 6.52
CA VAL A 305 -12.99 7.77 6.08
C VAL A 305 -12.38 8.89 6.92
N ARG A 306 -12.33 8.73 8.24
CA ARG A 306 -11.78 9.70 9.19
C ARG A 306 -10.31 10.07 8.95
N LEU A 307 -9.58 9.26 8.18
CA LEU A 307 -8.15 9.47 7.90
C LEU A 307 -7.91 10.15 6.55
N LEU A 308 -8.91 10.21 5.67
CA LEU A 308 -8.76 10.70 4.29
C LEU A 308 -8.22 12.14 4.24
N VAL A 309 -8.74 13.02 5.10
CA VAL A 309 -8.26 14.41 5.18
C VAL A 309 -6.78 14.47 5.60
N SER A 310 -6.41 13.70 6.63
CA SER A 310 -5.02 13.65 7.08
C SER A 310 -4.09 13.09 6.01
N ILE A 311 -4.55 12.10 5.24
CA ILE A 311 -3.80 11.51 4.12
C ILE A 311 -3.64 12.54 3.00
N GLY A 312 -4.71 13.24 2.63
CA GLY A 312 -4.67 14.31 1.63
C GLY A 312 -3.68 15.42 2.00
N ILE A 313 -3.70 15.89 3.25
CA ILE A 313 -2.73 16.88 3.78
C ILE A 313 -1.30 16.32 3.70
N GLY A 314 -1.11 15.04 4.01
CA GLY A 314 0.19 14.38 3.87
C GLY A 314 0.68 14.37 2.42
N GLY A 315 -0.21 14.13 1.45
CA GLY A 315 0.09 14.21 0.02
C GLY A 315 0.53 15.61 -0.41
N VAL A 316 -0.19 16.65 0.01
CA VAL A 316 0.18 18.04 -0.25
C VAL A 316 1.54 18.37 0.34
N LEU A 317 1.78 17.99 1.59
CA LEU A 317 3.04 18.29 2.28
C LEU A 317 4.24 17.65 1.58
N CYS A 318 4.15 16.40 1.18
CA CYS A 318 5.29 15.74 0.54
C CYS A 318 5.54 16.25 -0.88
N VAL A 319 4.51 16.60 -1.65
CA VAL A 319 4.66 17.24 -2.97
C VAL A 319 5.24 18.64 -2.83
N PHE A 320 4.77 19.43 -1.85
CA PHE A 320 5.30 20.76 -1.58
C PHE A 320 6.79 20.73 -1.30
N ILE A 321 7.23 19.89 -0.36
CA ILE A 321 8.64 19.79 0.01
C ILE A 321 9.49 19.35 -1.19
N ARG A 322 9.02 18.33 -1.95
CA ARG A 322 9.72 17.88 -3.15
C ARG A 322 9.88 19.01 -4.17
N ASN A 323 8.81 19.72 -4.49
CA ASN A 323 8.84 20.78 -5.50
C ASN A 323 9.70 21.95 -5.04
N LEU A 324 9.59 22.37 -3.78
CA LEU A 324 10.42 23.42 -3.19
C LEU A 324 11.91 23.08 -3.32
N LEU A 325 12.31 21.87 -2.96
CA LEU A 325 13.71 21.45 -3.03
C LEU A 325 14.21 21.31 -4.47
N ALA A 326 13.37 20.83 -5.38
CA ALA A 326 13.75 20.65 -6.77
C ALA A 326 13.87 21.99 -7.52
N VAL A 327 12.95 22.94 -7.26
CA VAL A 327 12.88 24.21 -8.00
C VAL A 327 13.81 25.26 -7.39
N GLU A 328 13.73 25.51 -6.08
CA GLU A 328 14.46 26.59 -5.43
C GLU A 328 15.90 26.20 -5.05
N PHE A 329 16.12 24.93 -4.70
CA PHE A 329 17.42 24.46 -4.23
C PHE A 329 18.16 23.58 -5.24
N GLY A 330 17.59 23.30 -6.42
CA GLY A 330 18.25 22.54 -7.48
C GLY A 330 18.52 21.07 -7.15
N PHE A 331 17.80 20.49 -6.19
CA PHE A 331 17.94 19.08 -5.86
C PHE A 331 17.46 18.20 -7.04
N SER A 332 18.09 17.03 -7.21
CA SER A 332 17.57 16.03 -8.12
C SER A 332 16.16 15.57 -7.68
N ILE A 333 15.30 15.18 -8.63
CA ILE A 333 13.93 14.73 -8.35
C ILE A 333 13.93 13.61 -7.30
N ALA A 334 14.84 12.64 -7.41
CA ALA A 334 14.95 11.53 -6.45
C ALA A 334 15.36 12.05 -5.06
N GLY A 335 16.36 12.93 -4.95
CA GLY A 335 16.80 13.51 -3.68
C GLY A 335 15.70 14.35 -3.02
N ALA A 336 15.04 15.22 -3.78
CA ALA A 336 13.92 16.04 -3.30
C ALA A 336 12.75 15.18 -2.83
N THR A 337 12.46 14.08 -3.55
CA THR A 337 11.41 13.11 -3.20
C THR A 337 11.74 12.38 -1.90
N PHE A 338 13.00 11.96 -1.72
CA PHE A 338 13.46 11.34 -0.47
C PHE A 338 13.20 12.25 0.74
N VAL A 339 13.66 13.50 0.66
CA VAL A 339 13.50 14.47 1.75
C VAL A 339 12.01 14.76 2.01
N GLY A 340 11.20 14.95 0.95
CA GLY A 340 9.76 15.18 1.06
C GLY A 340 9.04 14.00 1.76
N ALA A 341 9.33 12.78 1.35
CA ALA A 341 8.78 11.58 1.96
C ALA A 341 9.23 11.41 3.41
N ALA A 342 10.50 11.69 3.72
CA ALA A 342 11.06 11.54 5.05
C ALA A 342 10.45 12.56 6.04
N ILE A 343 10.38 13.84 5.68
CA ILE A 343 9.79 14.87 6.53
C ILE A 343 8.32 14.61 6.77
N MET A 344 7.56 14.29 5.71
CA MET A 344 6.16 13.90 5.84
C MET A 344 6.02 12.69 6.80
N SER A 345 6.85 11.66 6.65
CA SER A 345 6.82 10.48 7.54
C SER A 345 7.08 10.84 8.99
N ILE A 346 8.08 11.68 9.30
CA ILE A 346 8.40 12.10 10.66
C ILE A 346 7.17 12.79 11.30
N ILE A 347 6.55 13.71 10.58
CA ILE A 347 5.38 14.45 11.06
C ILE A 347 4.20 13.48 11.29
N PHE A 348 3.91 12.62 10.33
CA PHE A 348 2.74 11.75 10.38
C PHE A 348 2.90 10.52 11.29
N VAL A 349 4.10 10.13 11.67
CA VAL A 349 4.32 9.21 12.80
C VAL A 349 3.73 9.81 14.08
N LYS A 350 3.93 11.10 14.36
CA LYS A 350 3.37 11.77 15.52
C LYS A 350 1.85 11.95 15.41
N VAL A 351 1.37 12.38 14.25
CA VAL A 351 -0.07 12.53 13.95
C VAL A 351 -0.80 11.18 14.10
N SER A 352 -0.21 10.08 13.65
CA SER A 352 -0.81 8.75 13.77
C SER A 352 -1.02 8.31 15.22
N THR A 353 -0.14 8.68 16.13
CA THR A 353 -0.31 8.40 17.56
C THR A 353 -1.48 9.19 18.15
N TRP A 354 -1.67 10.43 17.72
CA TRP A 354 -2.81 11.27 18.11
C TRP A 354 -4.14 10.74 17.58
N LEU A 355 -4.15 10.28 16.30
CA LEU A 355 -5.31 9.67 15.66
C LEU A 355 -5.57 8.21 16.10
N LYS A 356 -4.74 7.67 17.01
CA LYS A 356 -4.81 6.27 17.50
C LYS A 356 -4.90 5.26 16.35
N THR A 357 -4.02 5.42 15.38
CA THR A 357 -3.92 4.55 14.19
C THR A 357 -2.46 4.20 13.92
N SER A 358 -2.23 3.27 12.99
CA SER A 358 -0.86 2.99 12.56
C SER A 358 -0.37 4.05 11.59
N SER A 359 0.89 4.43 11.72
CA SER A 359 1.56 5.40 10.84
C SER A 359 1.52 5.00 9.36
N THR A 360 1.76 3.73 9.04
CA THR A 360 1.78 3.21 7.66
C THR A 360 0.45 3.41 6.93
N ILE A 361 -0.69 3.42 7.64
CA ILE A 361 -2.03 3.62 7.05
C ILE A 361 -2.19 5.04 6.50
N ILE A 362 -1.51 6.02 7.07
CA ILE A 362 -1.53 7.40 6.62
C ILE A 362 -0.38 7.66 5.65
N ILE A 363 0.84 7.27 6.02
CA ILE A 363 2.07 7.63 5.31
C ILE A 363 2.12 7.02 3.91
N VAL A 364 1.76 5.73 3.76
CA VAL A 364 1.86 5.04 2.46
C VAL A 364 0.93 5.65 1.40
N PRO A 365 -0.37 5.86 1.65
CA PRO A 365 -1.23 6.53 0.65
C PRO A 365 -0.80 7.99 0.38
N SER A 366 -0.33 8.73 1.39
CA SER A 366 0.17 10.10 1.21
C SER A 366 1.37 10.16 0.26
N ALA A 367 2.28 9.18 0.35
CA ALA A 367 3.47 9.12 -0.47
C ALA A 367 3.19 8.78 -1.95
N ILE A 368 1.99 8.26 -2.27
CA ILE A 368 1.62 7.93 -3.66
C ILE A 368 1.56 9.16 -4.56
N ALA A 369 1.23 10.33 -4.02
CA ALA A 369 1.29 11.59 -4.76
C ALA A 369 2.71 11.93 -5.31
N LEU A 370 3.75 11.30 -4.78
CA LEU A 370 5.14 11.43 -5.26
C LEU A 370 5.51 10.43 -6.36
N MET A 371 4.62 9.46 -6.68
CA MET A 371 4.93 8.42 -7.66
C MET A 371 5.28 8.99 -9.03
N PRO A 372 6.41 8.55 -9.62
CA PRO A 372 6.89 9.08 -10.89
C PRO A 372 6.18 8.42 -12.08
N GLY A 373 4.84 8.48 -12.14
CA GLY A 373 4.04 7.78 -13.14
C GLY A 373 4.42 8.13 -14.58
N ILE A 374 4.69 9.40 -14.86
CA ILE A 374 5.10 9.86 -16.20
C ILE A 374 6.47 9.32 -16.61
N LEU A 375 7.44 9.23 -15.68
CA LEU A 375 8.77 8.68 -16.00
C LEU A 375 8.68 7.21 -16.39
N TYR A 376 7.83 6.45 -15.72
CA TYR A 376 7.53 5.07 -16.11
C TYR A 376 6.87 4.97 -17.46
N TYR A 377 5.87 5.81 -17.70
CA TYR A 377 5.18 5.82 -18.97
C TYR A 377 6.14 6.10 -20.13
N ARG A 378 6.97 7.15 -20.02
CA ARG A 378 7.98 7.48 -21.03
C ARG A 378 8.96 6.32 -21.25
N PHE A 379 9.51 5.80 -20.18
CA PHE A 379 10.44 4.67 -20.25
C PHE A 379 9.85 3.48 -21.00
N LEU A 380 8.60 3.12 -20.68
CA LEU A 380 7.94 1.98 -21.32
C LEU A 380 7.54 2.27 -22.78
N PHE A 381 7.09 3.50 -23.05
CA PHE A 381 6.78 3.94 -24.41
C PHE A 381 8.04 3.89 -25.31
N ASP A 382 9.15 4.39 -24.78
CA ASP A 382 10.42 4.41 -25.50
C ASP A 382 10.95 2.98 -25.74
N ILE A 383 10.79 2.05 -24.79
CA ILE A 383 11.13 0.63 -24.98
C ILE A 383 10.33 0.01 -26.14
N LEU A 384 9.03 0.29 -26.21
CA LEU A 384 8.16 -0.23 -27.28
C LEU A 384 8.56 0.29 -28.68
N HIS A 385 9.13 1.49 -28.75
CA HIS A 385 9.55 2.13 -29.99
C HIS A 385 11.07 2.18 -30.14
N ILE A 386 11.82 1.28 -29.48
CA ILE A 386 13.27 1.34 -29.38
C ILE A 386 13.97 1.36 -30.75
N ASN A 387 13.39 0.69 -31.74
CA ASN A 387 13.93 0.67 -33.11
C ASN A 387 13.78 2.00 -33.87
N ALA A 388 12.90 2.90 -33.40
CA ALA A 388 12.65 4.20 -33.99
C ALA A 388 13.35 5.35 -33.24
N LEU A 389 14.04 5.05 -32.13
CA LEU A 389 14.71 6.06 -31.32
C LEU A 389 16.06 6.46 -31.92
N SER A 390 16.34 7.76 -31.84
CA SER A 390 17.68 8.32 -32.08
C SER A 390 18.61 8.00 -30.89
N GLU A 391 19.92 8.23 -31.04
CA GLU A 391 20.88 8.08 -29.93
C GLU A 391 20.50 8.93 -28.70
N SER A 392 20.06 10.16 -28.91
CA SER A 392 19.55 11.03 -27.85
C SER A 392 18.27 10.46 -27.22
N GLY A 393 17.37 9.87 -28.01
CA GLY A 393 16.16 9.18 -27.52
C GLY A 393 16.48 8.00 -26.62
N LEU A 394 17.47 7.18 -26.98
CA LEU A 394 17.95 6.07 -26.14
C LEU A 394 18.49 6.58 -24.80
N LEU A 395 19.26 7.68 -24.81
CA LEU A 395 19.78 8.27 -23.59
C LEU A 395 18.63 8.77 -22.68
N HIS A 396 17.63 9.45 -23.24
CA HIS A 396 16.45 9.91 -22.50
C HIS A 396 15.63 8.73 -21.94
N MET A 397 15.46 7.66 -22.70
CA MET A 397 14.82 6.43 -22.21
C MET A 397 15.53 5.89 -20.98
N VAL A 398 16.85 5.72 -21.02
CA VAL A 398 17.62 5.25 -19.87
C VAL A 398 17.52 6.21 -18.69
N GLN A 399 17.62 7.52 -18.91
CA GLN A 399 17.48 8.53 -17.88
C GLN A 399 16.10 8.47 -17.20
N ASN A 400 15.02 8.36 -17.96
CA ASN A 400 13.66 8.23 -17.44
C ASN A 400 13.51 6.97 -16.58
N GLY A 401 14.04 5.83 -17.05
CA GLY A 401 13.98 4.56 -16.32
C GLY A 401 14.77 4.62 -15.01
N VAL A 402 16.01 5.07 -15.04
CA VAL A 402 16.88 5.18 -13.87
C VAL A 402 16.29 6.19 -12.87
N THR A 403 15.85 7.36 -13.32
CA THR A 403 15.25 8.38 -12.44
C THR A 403 13.95 7.87 -11.82
N GLY A 404 13.13 7.16 -12.59
CA GLY A 404 11.92 6.52 -12.09
C GLY A 404 12.20 5.51 -10.97
N ILE A 405 13.16 4.60 -11.18
CA ILE A 405 13.57 3.61 -10.17
C ILE A 405 14.13 4.31 -8.92
N LEU A 406 15.05 5.25 -9.10
CA LEU A 406 15.63 6.01 -7.98
C LEU A 406 14.56 6.76 -7.19
N THR A 407 13.56 7.33 -7.86
CA THR A 407 12.47 8.05 -7.20
C THR A 407 11.63 7.10 -6.33
N ILE A 408 11.34 5.88 -6.80
CA ILE A 408 10.63 4.88 -5.99
C ILE A 408 11.44 4.45 -4.78
N VAL A 409 12.71 4.13 -4.99
CA VAL A 409 13.60 3.80 -3.88
C VAL A 409 13.64 4.95 -2.87
N SER A 410 13.71 6.19 -3.35
CA SER A 410 13.68 7.40 -2.52
C SER A 410 12.39 7.53 -1.71
N ILE A 411 11.23 7.30 -2.31
CA ILE A 411 9.95 7.28 -1.59
C ILE A 411 9.98 6.20 -0.50
N ALA A 412 10.33 4.99 -0.86
CA ALA A 412 10.28 3.85 0.06
C ALA A 412 11.28 4.00 1.22
N VAL A 413 12.50 4.44 0.94
CA VAL A 413 13.52 4.70 1.98
C VAL A 413 13.13 5.89 2.84
N GLY A 414 12.60 6.97 2.24
CA GLY A 414 12.09 8.14 2.95
C GLY A 414 10.92 7.82 3.87
N VAL A 415 10.06 6.88 3.48
CA VAL A 415 8.96 6.38 4.31
C VAL A 415 9.47 5.40 5.37
N ALA A 416 10.38 4.48 5.02
CA ALA A 416 10.83 3.40 5.88
C ALA A 416 11.70 3.89 7.04
N ILE A 417 12.72 4.72 6.76
CA ILE A 417 13.71 5.14 7.78
C ILE A 417 13.05 5.81 8.98
N PRO A 418 12.24 6.87 8.83
CA PRO A 418 11.60 7.52 9.97
C PRO A 418 10.66 6.57 10.72
N ASN A 419 9.98 5.69 9.99
CA ASN A 419 9.04 4.74 10.59
C ASN A 419 9.77 3.68 11.42
N VAL A 420 10.90 3.15 10.94
CA VAL A 420 11.75 2.19 11.67
C VAL A 420 12.37 2.85 12.91
N LEU A 421 12.90 4.07 12.79
CA LEU A 421 13.46 4.81 13.93
C LEU A 421 12.40 5.11 14.98
N ALA A 422 11.22 5.57 14.55
CA ALA A 422 10.09 5.82 15.44
C ALA A 422 9.59 4.54 16.11
N GLN A 423 9.52 3.44 15.38
CA GLN A 423 9.15 2.14 15.97
C GLN A 423 10.16 1.69 17.03
N LYS A 424 11.47 1.85 16.78
CA LYS A 424 12.51 1.52 17.76
C LYS A 424 12.34 2.33 19.06
N TYR A 425 12.03 3.62 18.94
CA TYR A 425 11.77 4.50 20.08
C TYR A 425 10.43 4.18 20.79
N LEU A 426 9.39 3.90 20.01
CA LEU A 426 8.07 3.53 20.52
C LEU A 426 8.02 2.08 21.04
N LYS A 427 8.90 1.19 20.58
CA LYS A 427 8.95 -0.22 20.99
C LYS A 427 9.19 -0.33 22.47
N ALA A 428 10.20 0.36 22.99
CA ALA A 428 10.48 0.36 24.45
C ALA A 428 9.27 0.84 25.28
N ARG A 429 8.51 1.82 24.79
CA ARG A 429 7.31 2.32 25.46
C ARG A 429 6.14 1.33 25.36
N LYS A 430 5.98 0.67 24.19
CA LYS A 430 4.99 -0.39 23.98
C LYS A 430 5.29 -1.62 24.81
N GLU A 431 6.54 -2.05 24.89
CA GLU A 431 6.99 -3.19 25.73
C GLU A 431 6.74 -2.93 27.19
N ARG A 432 7.07 -1.75 27.73
CA ARG A 432 6.74 -1.35 29.11
C ARG A 432 5.24 -1.42 29.36
N ARG A 433 4.42 -0.97 28.43
CA ARG A 433 2.95 -1.02 28.55
C ARG A 433 2.43 -2.46 28.53
N ILE A 434 2.98 -3.32 27.68
CA ILE A 434 2.65 -4.76 27.64
C ILE A 434 3.05 -5.42 28.95
N GLN A 435 4.25 -5.15 29.48
CA GLN A 435 4.72 -5.67 30.77
C GLN A 435 3.80 -5.23 31.92
N GLN A 436 3.36 -3.98 31.93
CA GLN A 436 2.39 -3.50 32.93
C GLN A 436 1.06 -4.27 32.87
N TYR A 437 0.54 -4.53 31.67
CA TYR A 437 -0.70 -5.31 31.50
C TYR A 437 -0.52 -6.77 31.92
N LEU A 438 0.63 -7.38 31.64
CA LEU A 438 0.94 -8.75 32.08
C LEU A 438 1.10 -8.84 33.60
N ALA A 439 1.77 -7.88 34.23
CA ALA A 439 1.91 -7.82 35.68
C ALA A 439 0.54 -7.66 36.37
N THR A 440 -0.35 -6.82 35.84
CA THR A 440 -1.73 -6.67 36.39
C THR A 440 -2.55 -7.95 36.20
N ARG A 441 -2.29 -8.74 35.16
CA ARG A 441 -2.95 -10.03 34.94
C ARG A 441 -2.50 -11.08 35.97
N HIS A 442 -1.20 -11.19 36.24
CA HIS A 442 -0.67 -12.12 37.24
C HIS A 442 -1.17 -11.80 38.66
N ILE A 443 -1.39 -10.52 38.98
CA ILE A 443 -1.95 -10.12 40.29
C ILE A 443 -3.41 -10.56 40.41
N ASN A 444 -4.18 -10.49 39.33
CA ASN A 444 -5.59 -10.88 39.32
C ASN A 444 -5.81 -12.39 39.19
N ASP A 445 -4.85 -13.13 38.62
CA ASP A 445 -4.89 -14.61 38.53
C ASP A 445 -4.38 -15.28 39.82
N GLY A 446 -3.72 -14.54 40.73
CA GLY A 446 -3.17 -15.00 42.01
C GLY A 446 -4.06 -14.69 43.25
N GLN A 447 -5.22 -14.06 43.02
CA GLN A 447 -6.29 -13.89 44.03
C GLN A 447 -7.53 -14.71 43.63
#